data_d245445753a91aa2980f50bbaa3068a2
#
_entry.id   d245445753a91aa2980f50bbaa3068a2
#
_cell.length_a   1.000
_cell.length_b   1.000
_cell.length_c   1.000
_cell.angle_alpha   90.00
_cell.angle_beta   90.00
_cell.angle_gamma   90.00
#
_symmetry.space_group_name_H-M   'P 1'
#
loop_
_entity.id
_entity.type
_entity.pdbx_description
1 polymer ?
#
loop_
_entity_poly.entity_id
_entity_poly.type
_entity_poly.pdbx_seq_one_letter_code
_entity_poly.pdbx_strand_id
1 'polypeptide(L)'
;EIASCLVGSEMCIRDRYVTYTGTLDQVKVSVTSTGIGGPSAAIAMEELCRCGADTFIRIGTCGGMQTDVKSGDIVVSTGAIRMEGTSREYAPIEFPAVPDLTVTNALVKAVKSKGYPFHTGVVQCKDSFYGQHEPERKPVGYDLLHKWEAWKQLGCLASEMESAALFVVASSLGVRVGSCFLVIANQE
;
A
#
# COMPACT_ATOMS: atom_id res chain seq x y z
N GLU A 1 -8.68 -12.00 9.40
CA GLU A 1 -10.13 -11.72 9.45
C GLU A 1 -10.76 -11.52 8.06
N ILE A 2 -10.08 -10.87 7.08
CA ILE A 2 -10.65 -10.70 5.73
C ILE A 2 -10.93 -12.05 5.06
N ALA A 3 -10.05 -13.04 5.22
CA ALA A 3 -10.23 -14.38 4.66
C ALA A 3 -11.46 -15.12 5.22
N SER A 4 -11.89 -14.82 6.44
CA SER A 4 -13.07 -15.44 7.06
C SER A 4 -14.39 -15.01 6.42
N CYS A 5 -14.41 -13.93 5.64
CA CYS A 5 -15.58 -13.46 4.91
C CYS A 5 -15.76 -14.15 3.55
N LEU A 6 -14.78 -14.97 3.10
CA LEU A 6 -14.85 -15.67 1.83
C LEU A 6 -15.63 -16.98 1.98
N VAL A 7 -16.65 -17.17 1.16
CA VAL A 7 -17.43 -18.39 1.12
C VAL A 7 -16.68 -19.47 0.33
N GLY A 8 -16.51 -20.68 0.93
CA GLY A 8 -15.80 -21.79 0.29
C GLY A 8 -14.31 -21.54 0.11
N SER A 9 -13.66 -20.85 1.07
CA SER A 9 -12.24 -20.54 0.98
C SER A 9 -11.36 -21.79 0.97
N GLU A 10 -10.46 -21.86 -0.01
CA GLU A 10 -9.35 -22.82 -0.05
C GLU A 10 -8.06 -22.13 0.37
N MET A 11 -7.27 -22.80 1.22
CA MET A 11 -5.97 -22.30 1.66
C MET A 11 -4.87 -22.96 0.82
N CYS A 12 -4.11 -22.13 0.08
CA CYS A 12 -2.86 -22.53 -0.56
C CYS A 12 -1.68 -22.02 0.28
N ILE A 13 -0.96 -22.92 0.92
CA ILE A 13 0.28 -22.61 1.63
C ILE A 13 1.43 -22.93 0.68
N ARG A 14 2.17 -21.88 0.27
CA ARG A 14 3.51 -22.03 -0.27
C ARG A 14 4.49 -21.45 0.73
N ASP A 15 5.73 -21.83 0.66
CA ASP A 15 6.79 -21.56 1.65
C ASP A 15 6.97 -20.08 2.08
N ARG A 16 6.40 -19.11 1.33
CA ARG A 16 6.52 -17.67 1.60
C ARG A 16 5.21 -16.94 1.82
N TYR A 17 4.12 -17.36 1.18
CA TYR A 17 2.83 -16.68 1.20
C TYR A 17 1.71 -17.61 1.61
N VAL A 18 0.78 -17.07 2.38
CA VAL A 18 -0.49 -17.73 2.69
C VAL A 18 -1.58 -17.05 1.88
N THR A 19 -2.29 -17.81 1.05
CA THR A 19 -3.36 -17.32 0.20
C THR A 19 -4.66 -18.07 0.51
N TYR A 20 -5.74 -17.33 0.70
CA TYR A 20 -7.10 -17.83 0.80
C TYR A 20 -7.88 -17.38 -0.43
N THR A 21 -8.54 -18.30 -1.11
CA THR A 21 -9.38 -18.01 -2.27
C THR A 21 -10.81 -18.44 -2.01
N GLY A 22 -11.76 -17.62 -2.38
CA GLY A 22 -13.19 -17.90 -2.26
C GLY A 22 -14.01 -16.96 -3.14
N THR A 23 -15.31 -16.89 -2.88
CA THR A 23 -16.23 -16.01 -3.58
C THR A 23 -16.85 -15.00 -2.64
N LEU A 24 -16.98 -13.77 -3.11
CA LEU A 24 -17.72 -12.68 -2.46
C LEU A 24 -18.71 -12.13 -3.48
N ASP A 25 -20.01 -12.21 -3.21
CA ASP A 25 -21.08 -11.79 -4.13
C ASP A 25 -20.88 -12.35 -5.56
N GLN A 26 -20.55 -13.63 -5.66
CA GLN A 26 -20.27 -14.39 -6.90
C GLN A 26 -18.97 -13.95 -7.63
N VAL A 27 -18.22 -13.01 -7.09
CA VAL A 27 -16.90 -12.62 -7.62
C VAL A 27 -15.81 -13.46 -6.94
N LYS A 28 -14.92 -14.05 -7.73
CA LYS A 28 -13.75 -14.78 -7.20
C LYS A 28 -12.77 -13.79 -6.59
N VAL A 29 -12.42 -13.98 -5.33
CA VAL A 29 -11.51 -13.11 -4.57
C VAL A 29 -10.47 -13.96 -3.85
N SER A 30 -9.23 -13.49 -3.85
CA SER A 30 -8.14 -14.08 -3.07
C SER A 30 -7.55 -13.05 -2.11
N VAL A 31 -7.15 -13.50 -0.93
CA VAL A 31 -6.42 -12.70 0.06
C VAL A 31 -5.08 -13.36 0.30
N THR A 32 -4.01 -12.63 0.06
CA THR A 32 -2.63 -13.12 0.20
C THR A 32 -1.87 -12.25 1.20
N SER A 33 -1.24 -12.88 2.18
CA SER A 33 -0.29 -12.20 3.08
C SER A 33 1.08 -12.13 2.40
N THR A 34 1.62 -10.93 2.25
CA THR A 34 2.90 -10.69 1.55
C THR A 34 4.06 -10.35 2.49
N GLY A 35 3.83 -10.35 3.82
CA GLY A 35 4.82 -9.83 4.77
C GLY A 35 4.98 -8.32 4.65
N ILE A 36 6.20 -7.82 4.80
CA ILE A 36 6.53 -6.39 4.80
C ILE A 36 7.53 -6.10 3.68
N GLY A 37 7.30 -4.99 2.98
CA GLY A 37 8.25 -4.39 2.06
C GLY A 37 7.96 -4.65 0.58
N GLY A 38 8.43 -3.72 -0.25
CA GLY A 38 8.25 -3.72 -1.70
C GLY A 38 8.69 -5.01 -2.39
N PRO A 39 9.88 -5.56 -2.12
CA PRO A 39 10.37 -6.77 -2.79
C PRO A 39 9.43 -7.97 -2.62
N SER A 40 8.97 -8.21 -1.39
CA SER A 40 8.07 -9.34 -1.11
C SER A 40 6.70 -9.16 -1.79
N ALA A 41 6.14 -7.96 -1.70
CA ALA A 41 4.85 -7.63 -2.33
C ALA A 41 4.92 -7.71 -3.87
N ALA A 42 6.03 -7.28 -4.47
CA ALA A 42 6.26 -7.36 -5.91
C ALA A 42 6.30 -8.82 -6.41
N ILE A 43 7.03 -9.69 -5.72
CA ILE A 43 7.07 -11.12 -6.06
C ILE A 43 5.66 -11.73 -6.01
N ALA A 44 4.90 -11.42 -4.94
CA ALA A 44 3.54 -11.93 -4.80
C ALA A 44 2.63 -11.45 -5.94
N MET A 45 2.71 -10.17 -6.34
CA MET A 45 1.93 -9.63 -7.45
C MET A 45 2.28 -10.31 -8.77
N GLU A 46 3.56 -10.49 -9.09
CA GLU A 46 4.04 -11.20 -10.27
C GLU A 46 3.49 -12.63 -10.36
N GLU A 47 3.57 -13.37 -9.25
CA GLU A 47 3.10 -14.75 -9.18
C GLU A 47 1.57 -14.83 -9.29
N LEU A 48 0.84 -13.94 -8.63
CA LEU A 48 -0.62 -13.88 -8.69
C LEU A 48 -1.12 -13.47 -10.09
N CYS A 49 -0.42 -12.56 -10.79
CA CYS A 49 -0.72 -12.26 -12.19
C CYS A 49 -0.62 -13.49 -13.09
N ARG A 50 0.40 -14.33 -12.90
CA ARG A 50 0.54 -15.60 -13.62
C ARG A 50 -0.59 -16.59 -13.30
N CYS A 51 -1.21 -16.46 -12.13
CA CYS A 51 -2.41 -17.21 -11.75
C CYS A 51 -3.72 -16.60 -12.30
N GLY A 52 -3.64 -15.48 -13.05
CA GLY A 52 -4.79 -14.84 -13.69
C GLY A 52 -5.41 -13.70 -12.90
N ALA A 53 -4.78 -13.21 -11.83
CA ALA A 53 -5.24 -12.01 -11.14
C ALA A 53 -4.94 -10.75 -11.98
N ASP A 54 -5.92 -9.86 -12.14
CA ASP A 54 -5.83 -8.65 -12.94
C ASP A 54 -6.10 -7.35 -12.15
N THR A 55 -6.55 -7.49 -10.91
CA THR A 55 -6.91 -6.37 -10.05
C THR A 55 -6.44 -6.63 -8.63
N PHE A 56 -5.70 -5.70 -8.08
CA PHE A 56 -5.08 -5.80 -6.76
C PHE A 56 -5.53 -4.68 -5.85
N ILE A 57 -5.79 -4.99 -4.60
CA ILE A 57 -6.07 -4.02 -3.54
C ILE A 57 -5.12 -4.31 -2.39
N ARG A 58 -4.21 -3.38 -2.13
CA ARG A 58 -3.41 -3.43 -0.93
C ARG A 58 -4.22 -2.91 0.26
N ILE A 59 -4.37 -3.75 1.25
CA ILE A 59 -4.94 -3.40 2.54
C ILE A 59 -3.84 -3.51 3.59
N GLY A 60 -3.65 -2.45 4.35
CA GLY A 60 -2.59 -2.43 5.36
C GLY A 60 -2.81 -1.37 6.42
N THR A 61 -1.73 -1.06 7.13
CA THR A 61 -1.69 -0.01 8.14
C THR A 61 -0.69 1.07 7.72
N CYS A 62 -0.86 2.27 8.26
CA CYS A 62 0.05 3.40 8.04
C CYS A 62 0.19 4.26 9.30
N GLY A 63 1.21 5.10 9.33
CA GLY A 63 1.35 6.18 10.27
C GLY A 63 0.92 7.50 9.65
N GLY A 64 0.04 8.26 10.30
CA GLY A 64 -0.39 9.58 9.86
C GLY A 64 0.77 10.60 9.90
N MET A 65 0.85 11.46 8.89
CA MET A 65 1.87 12.51 8.75
C MET A 65 1.31 13.93 8.85
N GLN A 66 -0.01 14.10 8.81
CA GLN A 66 -0.69 15.38 8.97
C GLN A 66 -1.48 15.37 10.27
N THR A 67 -1.61 16.52 10.92
CA THR A 67 -2.25 16.65 12.24
C THR A 67 -3.74 16.29 12.23
N ASP A 68 -4.40 16.35 11.09
CA ASP A 68 -5.79 15.97 10.89
C ASP A 68 -6.00 14.47 10.56
N VAL A 69 -4.93 13.74 10.23
CA VAL A 69 -4.96 12.29 9.95
C VAL A 69 -4.79 11.53 11.27
N LYS A 70 -5.88 11.07 11.85
CA LYS A 70 -5.91 10.50 13.19
C LYS A 70 -5.93 8.98 13.21
N SER A 71 -5.47 8.41 14.33
CA SER A 71 -5.61 6.96 14.57
C SER A 71 -7.07 6.54 14.45
N GLY A 72 -7.33 5.49 13.69
CA GLY A 72 -8.68 5.00 13.36
C GLY A 72 -9.23 5.51 12.03
N ASP A 73 -8.63 6.54 11.43
CA ASP A 73 -9.02 7.02 10.11
C ASP A 73 -8.56 6.04 9.00
N ILE A 74 -9.20 6.14 7.86
CA ILE A 74 -8.80 5.41 6.65
C ILE A 74 -8.09 6.36 5.68
N VAL A 75 -6.96 5.93 5.13
CA VAL A 75 -6.29 6.64 4.04
C VAL A 75 -6.43 5.82 2.76
N VAL A 76 -6.98 6.43 1.70
CA VAL A 76 -6.99 5.88 0.34
C VAL A 76 -5.93 6.62 -0.47
N SER A 77 -4.92 5.90 -0.95
CA SER A 77 -3.81 6.51 -1.67
C SER A 77 -4.19 6.90 -3.10
N THR A 78 -3.81 8.11 -3.50
CA THR A 78 -3.91 8.60 -4.89
C THR A 78 -2.56 8.66 -5.59
N GLY A 79 -1.49 8.38 -4.89
CA GLY A 79 -0.12 8.30 -5.37
C GLY A 79 0.82 7.97 -4.22
N ALA A 80 2.02 7.53 -4.55
CA ALA A 80 3.02 7.19 -3.54
C ALA A 80 4.40 7.79 -3.88
N ILE A 81 5.08 8.30 -2.86
CA ILE A 81 6.47 8.76 -2.96
C ILE A 81 7.38 7.53 -3.07
N ARG A 82 8.16 7.46 -4.14
CA ARG A 82 9.08 6.34 -4.45
C ARG A 82 10.39 6.45 -3.66
N MET A 83 10.34 6.25 -2.34
CA MET A 83 11.53 6.26 -1.48
C MET A 83 12.07 4.85 -1.22
N GLU A 84 11.58 3.86 -1.93
CA GLU A 84 11.98 2.46 -1.87
C GLU A 84 12.78 2.05 -3.12
N GLY A 85 13.45 0.90 -3.07
CA GLY A 85 14.31 0.41 -4.15
C GLY A 85 13.59 -0.38 -5.23
N THR A 86 12.56 -1.12 -4.89
CA THR A 86 11.89 -2.08 -5.79
C THR A 86 11.36 -1.43 -7.06
N SER A 87 10.62 -0.32 -6.93
CA SER A 87 10.04 0.35 -8.10
C SER A 87 11.08 0.89 -9.07
N ARG A 88 12.30 1.15 -8.61
CA ARG A 88 13.41 1.65 -9.45
C ARG A 88 13.94 0.58 -10.41
N GLU A 89 13.75 -0.68 -10.07
CA GLU A 89 14.14 -1.81 -10.93
C GLU A 89 13.06 -2.13 -12.00
N TYR A 90 11.83 -1.61 -11.81
CA TYR A 90 10.73 -1.78 -12.76
C TYR A 90 10.55 -0.59 -13.71
N ALA A 91 10.85 0.63 -13.26
CA ALA A 91 10.68 1.84 -14.07
C ALA A 91 11.65 2.96 -13.66
N PRO A 92 12.02 3.87 -14.59
CA PRO A 92 12.78 5.07 -14.26
C PRO A 92 12.13 5.87 -13.14
N ILE A 93 12.94 6.61 -12.35
CA ILE A 93 12.43 7.32 -11.17
C ILE A 93 11.40 8.39 -11.52
N GLU A 94 11.46 8.93 -12.72
CA GLU A 94 10.55 9.95 -13.24
C GLU A 94 9.13 9.40 -13.51
N PHE A 95 8.98 8.07 -13.66
CA PHE A 95 7.67 7.44 -13.81
C PHE A 95 6.93 7.49 -12.47
N PRO A 96 5.74 8.10 -12.39
CA PRO A 96 5.04 8.27 -11.13
C PRO A 96 4.47 6.95 -10.60
N ALA A 97 4.50 6.75 -9.29
CA ALA A 97 3.79 5.67 -8.62
C ALA A 97 2.34 6.10 -8.35
N VAL A 98 1.44 5.74 -9.26
CA VAL A 98 0.01 6.08 -9.17
C VAL A 98 -0.86 4.83 -9.25
N PRO A 99 -1.96 4.76 -8.45
CA PRO A 99 -2.91 3.66 -8.52
C PRO A 99 -3.83 3.79 -9.74
N ASP A 100 -4.54 2.71 -10.04
CA ASP A 100 -5.65 2.72 -10.99
C ASP A 100 -6.81 3.60 -10.47
N LEU A 101 -7.28 4.51 -11.31
CA LEU A 101 -8.33 5.47 -10.92
C LEU A 101 -9.67 4.79 -10.61
N THR A 102 -10.01 3.73 -11.35
CA THR A 102 -11.27 2.99 -11.14
C THR A 102 -11.26 2.28 -9.80
N VAL A 103 -10.15 1.61 -9.46
CA VAL A 103 -9.97 0.95 -8.16
C VAL A 103 -9.98 1.97 -7.03
N THR A 104 -9.27 3.08 -7.18
CA THR A 104 -9.23 4.17 -6.18
C THR A 104 -10.62 4.74 -5.91
N ASN A 105 -11.40 5.03 -6.97
CA ASN A 105 -12.77 5.52 -6.83
C ASN A 105 -13.70 4.50 -6.16
N ALA A 106 -13.53 3.22 -6.46
CA ALA A 106 -14.28 2.15 -5.80
C ALA A 106 -13.97 2.07 -4.30
N LEU A 107 -12.69 2.18 -3.91
CA LEU A 107 -12.25 2.24 -2.51
C LEU A 107 -12.86 3.45 -1.78
N VAL A 108 -12.77 4.64 -2.36
CA VAL A 108 -13.37 5.86 -1.79
C VAL A 108 -14.88 5.70 -1.59
N LYS A 109 -15.59 5.14 -2.59
CA LYS A 109 -17.02 4.87 -2.49
C LYS A 109 -17.33 3.88 -1.36
N ALA A 110 -16.54 2.82 -1.23
CA ALA A 110 -16.71 1.81 -0.20
C ALA A 110 -16.51 2.39 1.21
N VAL A 111 -15.46 3.18 1.44
CA VAL A 111 -15.19 3.82 2.73
C VAL A 111 -16.31 4.79 3.11
N LYS A 112 -16.74 5.64 2.15
CA LYS A 112 -17.88 6.55 2.34
C LYS A 112 -19.15 5.81 2.73
N SER A 113 -19.46 4.69 2.09
CA SER A 113 -20.68 3.92 2.37
C SER A 113 -20.70 3.29 3.77
N LYS A 114 -19.53 3.11 4.37
CA LYS A 114 -19.38 2.60 5.74
C LYS A 114 -19.37 3.69 6.82
N GLY A 115 -19.31 4.96 6.42
CA GLY A 115 -19.31 6.10 7.34
C GLY A 115 -18.01 6.27 8.14
N TYR A 116 -16.92 5.66 7.71
CA TYR A 116 -15.62 5.86 8.37
C TYR A 116 -15.03 7.23 8.01
N PRO A 117 -14.39 7.92 8.96
CA PRO A 117 -13.56 9.07 8.64
C PRO A 117 -12.42 8.62 7.73
N PHE A 118 -12.15 9.42 6.67
CA PHE A 118 -11.13 9.03 5.70
C PHE A 118 -10.50 10.23 5.00
N HIS A 119 -9.30 9.99 4.48
CA HIS A 119 -8.52 10.95 3.70
C HIS A 119 -8.12 10.33 2.36
N THR A 120 -7.94 11.18 1.35
CA THR A 120 -7.44 10.77 0.03
C THR A 120 -6.26 11.64 -0.35
N GLY A 121 -5.13 11.03 -0.70
CA GLY A 121 -3.94 11.80 -1.07
C GLY A 121 -2.70 10.93 -1.24
N VAL A 122 -1.56 11.60 -1.31
CA VAL A 122 -0.27 10.96 -1.49
C VAL A 122 0.22 10.35 -0.18
N VAL A 123 0.84 9.17 -0.27
CA VAL A 123 1.50 8.49 0.85
C VAL A 123 3.00 8.38 0.60
N GLN A 124 3.79 8.31 1.65
CA GLN A 124 5.21 7.99 1.56
C GLN A 124 5.41 6.48 1.63
N CYS A 125 6.13 5.91 0.65
CA CYS A 125 6.51 4.51 0.65
C CYS A 125 8.03 4.38 0.84
N LYS A 126 8.45 3.62 1.85
CA LYS A 126 9.85 3.47 2.26
C LYS A 126 10.24 2.02 2.52
N ASP A 127 11.53 1.72 2.50
CA ASP A 127 12.07 0.40 2.85
C ASP A 127 12.50 0.27 4.32
N SER A 128 12.82 1.39 4.98
CA SER A 128 13.33 1.35 6.35
C SER A 128 12.33 1.90 7.36
N PHE A 129 11.72 1.00 8.15
CA PHE A 129 10.84 1.39 9.25
C PHE A 129 11.58 2.25 10.29
N TYR A 130 12.72 1.77 10.77
CA TYR A 130 13.53 2.50 11.76
C TYR A 130 14.30 3.70 11.19
N GLY A 131 14.38 3.84 9.86
CA GLY A 131 14.88 5.06 9.22
C GLY A 131 13.96 6.26 9.45
N GLN A 132 12.66 6.02 9.69
CA GLN A 132 11.70 7.05 10.00
C GLN A 132 11.53 7.29 11.51
N HIS A 133 11.46 6.21 12.31
CA HIS A 133 11.18 6.33 13.75
C HIS A 133 12.40 6.67 14.59
N GLU A 134 13.60 6.40 14.10
CA GLU A 134 14.87 6.67 14.79
C GLU A 134 15.91 7.20 13.80
N PRO A 135 15.61 8.28 13.04
CA PRO A 135 16.49 8.77 11.99
C PRO A 135 17.87 9.21 12.52
N GLU A 136 17.93 9.71 13.76
CA GLU A 136 19.17 10.22 14.39
C GLU A 136 20.21 9.07 14.59
N ARG A 137 19.75 7.84 14.66
CA ARG A 137 20.61 6.65 14.78
C ARG A 137 21.19 6.19 13.43
N LYS A 138 20.81 6.86 12.33
CA LYS A 138 21.24 6.49 10.98
C LYS A 138 22.32 7.43 10.46
N PRO A 139 23.36 6.92 9.76
CA PRO A 139 24.36 7.79 9.13
C PRO A 139 23.79 8.84 8.18
N VAL A 140 22.63 8.57 7.57
CA VAL A 140 21.89 9.47 6.66
C VAL A 140 20.71 10.17 7.34
N GLY A 141 20.70 10.25 8.67
CA GLY A 141 19.59 10.81 9.45
C GLY A 141 19.20 12.23 9.04
N TYR A 142 20.19 13.08 8.73
CA TYR A 142 19.97 14.45 8.25
C TYR A 142 19.12 14.49 6.96
N ASP A 143 19.37 13.59 6.00
CA ASP A 143 18.62 13.51 4.74
C ASP A 143 17.19 12.99 4.99
N LEU A 144 17.03 12.01 5.87
CA LEU A 144 15.74 11.47 6.24
C LEU A 144 14.84 12.52 6.90
N LEU A 145 15.39 13.31 7.83
CA LEU A 145 14.67 14.39 8.52
C LEU A 145 14.26 15.50 7.55
N HIS A 146 15.17 15.94 6.68
CA HIS A 146 14.86 16.98 5.69
C HIS A 146 13.78 16.54 4.71
N LYS A 147 13.84 15.28 4.22
CA LYS A 147 12.81 14.71 3.34
C LYS A 147 11.46 14.61 4.05
N TRP A 148 11.45 14.18 5.31
CA TRP A 148 10.24 14.09 6.10
C TRP A 148 9.52 15.44 6.19
N GLU A 149 10.24 16.50 6.55
CA GLU A 149 9.69 17.86 6.59
C GLU A 149 9.18 18.33 5.23
N ALA A 150 9.93 18.08 4.16
CA ALA A 150 9.49 18.44 2.81
C ALA A 150 8.17 17.73 2.43
N TRP A 151 8.02 16.46 2.75
CA TRP A 151 6.80 15.73 2.44
C TRP A 151 5.60 16.16 3.29
N LYS A 152 5.81 16.53 4.54
CA LYS A 152 4.77 17.15 5.36
C LYS A 152 4.29 18.47 4.75
N GLN A 153 5.21 19.33 4.35
CA GLN A 153 4.89 20.61 3.70
C GLN A 153 4.16 20.43 2.36
N LEU A 154 4.43 19.32 1.65
CA LEU A 154 3.73 18.94 0.42
C LEU A 154 2.37 18.26 0.66
N GLY A 155 1.96 18.09 1.91
CA GLY A 155 0.67 17.49 2.25
C GLY A 155 0.63 15.95 2.13
N CYS A 156 1.77 15.27 2.24
CA CYS A 156 1.80 13.82 2.30
C CYS A 156 1.02 13.34 3.55
N LEU A 157 0.03 12.47 3.35
CA LEU A 157 -0.93 12.11 4.39
C LEU A 157 -0.42 11.08 5.38
N ALA A 158 0.30 10.08 4.88
CA ALA A 158 0.68 8.93 5.69
C ALA A 158 1.94 8.24 5.16
N SER A 159 2.55 7.42 6.00
CA SER A 159 3.74 6.65 5.67
C SER A 159 3.46 5.15 5.78
N GLU A 160 3.89 4.39 4.77
CA GLU A 160 3.75 2.94 4.64
C GLU A 160 4.95 2.33 3.87
N MET A 161 4.89 1.08 3.42
CA MET A 161 6.11 0.41 2.93
C MET A 161 5.98 -0.34 1.59
N GLU A 162 4.83 -0.34 0.88
CA GLU A 162 4.63 -1.18 -0.31
C GLU A 162 3.97 -0.50 -1.51
N SER A 163 3.20 0.57 -1.33
CA SER A 163 2.35 1.12 -2.39
C SER A 163 3.12 1.60 -3.62
N ALA A 164 4.26 2.27 -3.46
CA ALA A 164 5.01 2.74 -4.61
C ALA A 164 5.51 1.58 -5.47
N ALA A 165 6.04 0.54 -4.84
CA ALA A 165 6.45 -0.68 -5.53
C ALA A 165 5.26 -1.30 -6.28
N LEU A 166 4.14 -1.53 -5.59
CA LEU A 166 2.96 -2.17 -6.18
C LEU A 166 2.34 -1.36 -7.33
N PHE A 167 2.28 -0.02 -7.23
CA PHE A 167 1.75 0.82 -8.29
C PHE A 167 2.60 0.76 -9.56
N VAL A 168 3.92 0.79 -9.42
CA VAL A 168 4.84 0.71 -10.55
C VAL A 168 4.88 -0.70 -11.15
N VAL A 169 4.92 -1.74 -10.32
CA VAL A 169 4.87 -3.14 -10.77
C VAL A 169 3.57 -3.41 -11.52
N ALA A 170 2.42 -3.00 -10.99
CA ALA A 170 1.14 -3.15 -11.66
C ALA A 170 1.11 -2.47 -13.03
N SER A 171 1.68 -1.27 -13.14
CA SER A 171 1.81 -0.56 -14.41
C SER A 171 2.65 -1.35 -15.42
N SER A 172 3.75 -1.97 -14.97
CA SER A 172 4.62 -2.78 -15.85
C SER A 172 3.96 -4.08 -16.29
N LEU A 173 3.07 -4.64 -15.46
CA LEU A 173 2.33 -5.88 -15.77
C LEU A 173 1.02 -5.63 -16.52
N GLY A 174 0.58 -4.36 -16.65
CA GLY A 174 -0.68 -4.02 -17.29
C GLY A 174 -1.92 -4.41 -16.47
N VAL A 175 -1.79 -4.44 -15.13
CA VAL A 175 -2.89 -4.79 -14.20
C VAL A 175 -3.29 -3.59 -13.35
N ARG A 176 -4.46 -3.67 -12.71
CA ARG A 176 -5.02 -2.59 -11.90
C ARG A 176 -4.62 -2.76 -10.43
N VAL A 177 -4.34 -1.65 -9.77
CA VAL A 177 -3.99 -1.66 -8.34
C VAL A 177 -4.53 -0.43 -7.62
N GLY A 178 -4.93 -0.60 -6.36
CA GLY A 178 -5.24 0.48 -5.44
C GLY A 178 -4.79 0.13 -4.03
N SER A 179 -4.73 1.11 -3.14
CA SER A 179 -4.40 0.87 -1.74
C SER A 179 -5.22 1.69 -0.77
N CYS A 180 -5.53 1.08 0.36
CA CYS A 180 -6.15 1.73 1.51
C CYS A 180 -5.53 1.23 2.82
N PHE A 181 -5.51 2.11 3.82
CA PHE A 181 -4.80 1.88 5.08
C PHE A 181 -5.64 2.30 6.25
N LEU A 182 -5.52 1.56 7.35
CA LEU A 182 -5.91 2.02 8.66
C LEU A 182 -4.76 2.81 9.28
N VAL A 183 -5.02 4.02 9.71
CA VAL A 183 -4.06 4.82 10.50
C VAL A 183 -3.98 4.23 11.89
N ILE A 184 -2.81 3.74 12.30
CA ILE A 184 -2.60 3.13 13.63
C ILE A 184 -2.04 4.12 14.65
N ALA A 185 -1.32 5.13 14.18
CA ALA A 185 -0.76 6.21 15.00
C ALA A 185 -0.57 7.46 14.15
N ASN A 186 -0.67 8.63 14.76
CA ASN A 186 -0.19 9.87 14.17
C ASN A 186 1.27 10.09 14.61
N GLN A 187 2.10 10.60 13.73
CA GLN A 187 3.54 10.78 13.93
C GLN A 187 3.94 12.26 14.11
N GLU A 188 2.95 13.12 14.29
CA GLU A 188 3.09 14.54 14.62
C GLU A 188 2.84 14.80 16.11
#